data_963323405c97f80e40363e11b44022bb
#
_entry.id   963323405c97f80e40363e11b44022bb
#
_cell.length_a   1.000
_cell.length_b   1.000
_cell.length_c   1.000
_cell.angle_alpha   90.00
_cell.angle_beta   90.00
_cell.angle_gamma   90.00
#
_symmetry.space_group_name_H-M   'P 1'
#
loop_
_entity.id
_entity.type
_entity.pdbx_description
1 polymer ?
#
loop_
_entity_poly.entity_id
_entity_poly.type
_entity_poly.pdbx_seq_one_letter_code
_entity_poly.pdbx_strand_id
1 'polypeptide(L)'
;IQGDGPYILVGWSLGGALAYACAIGLEREGADVRFVGLIDMVRPGEEVPQTQEETRARWDRYALFAQRTFNVEVPPIPYEELEGLDDAGQVTFILDAIKDSGVDIPGGIIEHQRTSYLDNRLLETAEIQPYDGHVTLYMADRYHDDAIFFEPRYAIRQPDGGWGEFVDDLEVVPIGGEHIQAIDEPYIAKVGAHMSEAISQIAAENEENAAK
;
A
#
# COMPACT_ATOMS: atom_id res chain seq x y z
N ILE A 1 -2.60 4.32 -24.57
CA ILE A 1 -1.59 3.95 -23.56
C ILE A 1 -0.33 3.64 -24.33
N GLN A 2 0.85 3.84 -23.74
CA GLN A 2 2.14 3.64 -24.37
C GLN A 2 2.34 2.16 -24.74
N GLY A 3 2.65 1.88 -26.00
CA GLY A 3 2.86 0.50 -26.50
C GLY A 3 4.29 0.02 -26.39
N ASP A 4 5.26 0.95 -26.38
CA ASP A 4 6.70 0.67 -26.31
C ASP A 4 7.35 1.52 -25.21
N GLY A 5 8.40 0.97 -24.56
CA GLY A 5 9.18 1.66 -23.53
C GLY A 5 9.97 2.88 -24.05
N PRO A 6 10.76 3.52 -23.20
CA PRO A 6 11.01 3.15 -21.80
C PRO A 6 9.79 3.44 -20.88
N TYR A 7 9.56 2.54 -19.94
CA TYR A 7 8.48 2.70 -18.96
C TYR A 7 8.98 3.34 -17.68
N ILE A 8 8.15 4.24 -17.15
CA ILE A 8 8.30 4.90 -15.85
C ILE A 8 7.07 4.55 -15.04
N LEU A 9 7.24 3.84 -13.96
CA LEU A 9 6.16 3.33 -13.13
C LEU A 9 6.24 3.94 -11.74
N VAL A 10 5.17 4.56 -11.30
CA VAL A 10 5.12 5.23 -9.98
C VAL A 10 3.77 4.99 -9.34
N GLY A 11 3.79 4.75 -8.03
CA GLY A 11 2.55 4.62 -7.28
C GLY A 11 2.70 4.96 -5.81
N TRP A 12 1.60 5.45 -5.23
CA TRP A 12 1.50 5.73 -3.81
C TRP A 12 0.81 4.58 -3.08
N SER A 13 1.34 4.19 -1.90
CA SER A 13 0.75 3.13 -1.07
C SER A 13 0.54 1.83 -1.87
N LEU A 14 -0.65 1.25 -1.91
CA LEU A 14 -0.99 0.11 -2.77
C LEU A 14 -0.60 0.34 -4.23
N GLY A 15 -0.75 1.57 -4.75
CA GLY A 15 -0.29 1.93 -6.10
C GLY A 15 1.20 1.69 -6.32
N GLY A 16 2.03 1.84 -5.29
CA GLY A 16 3.46 1.49 -5.31
C GLY A 16 3.67 -0.01 -5.47
N ALA A 17 2.93 -0.84 -4.73
CA ALA A 17 3.00 -2.29 -4.88
C ALA A 17 2.58 -2.74 -6.29
N LEU A 18 1.53 -2.10 -6.85
CA LEU A 18 1.11 -2.36 -8.23
C LEU A 18 2.16 -1.92 -9.25
N ALA A 19 2.79 -0.75 -9.08
CA ALA A 19 3.87 -0.28 -9.94
C ALA A 19 5.04 -1.27 -9.94
N TYR A 20 5.43 -1.78 -8.77
CA TYR A 20 6.46 -2.79 -8.60
C TYR A 20 6.10 -4.10 -9.32
N ALA A 21 4.90 -4.62 -9.10
CA ALA A 21 4.44 -5.84 -9.76
C ALA A 21 4.35 -5.69 -11.28
N CYS A 22 3.92 -4.51 -11.78
CA CYS A 22 3.92 -4.18 -13.20
C CYS A 22 5.34 -4.14 -13.78
N ALA A 23 6.33 -3.60 -13.05
CA ALA A 23 7.72 -3.58 -13.50
C ALA A 23 8.24 -4.99 -13.75
N ILE A 24 8.05 -5.89 -12.78
CA ILE A 24 8.43 -7.30 -12.92
C ILE A 24 7.74 -7.97 -14.12
N GLY A 25 6.44 -7.71 -14.30
CA GLY A 25 5.67 -8.27 -15.42
C GLY A 25 6.18 -7.79 -16.77
N LEU A 26 6.43 -6.49 -16.90
CA LEU A 26 6.93 -5.85 -18.13
C LEU A 26 8.33 -6.33 -18.49
N GLU A 27 9.25 -6.42 -17.53
CA GLU A 27 10.62 -6.94 -17.79
C GLU A 27 10.62 -8.39 -18.22
N ARG A 28 9.73 -9.23 -17.67
CA ARG A 28 9.56 -10.62 -18.12
C ARG A 28 9.10 -10.72 -19.59
N GLU A 29 8.40 -9.71 -20.06
CA GLU A 29 7.99 -9.59 -21.46
C GLU A 29 9.07 -8.92 -22.33
N GLY A 30 10.22 -8.56 -21.74
CA GLY A 30 11.34 -7.92 -22.43
C GLY A 30 11.17 -6.42 -22.65
N ALA A 31 10.27 -5.79 -21.91
CA ALA A 31 10.07 -4.35 -21.97
C ALA A 31 11.18 -3.59 -21.22
N ASP A 32 11.47 -2.38 -21.68
CA ASP A 32 12.47 -1.48 -21.07
C ASP A 32 11.82 -0.67 -19.94
N VAL A 33 11.98 -1.11 -18.68
CA VAL A 33 11.56 -0.38 -17.49
C VAL A 33 12.75 0.40 -16.94
N ARG A 34 12.65 1.73 -16.89
CA ARG A 34 13.75 2.62 -16.52
C ARG A 34 13.60 3.29 -15.16
N PHE A 35 12.40 3.30 -14.60
CA PHE A 35 12.16 3.91 -13.30
C PHE A 35 10.98 3.24 -12.60
N VAL A 36 11.18 2.87 -11.34
CA VAL A 36 10.14 2.38 -10.45
C VAL A 36 10.16 3.23 -9.18
N GLY A 37 9.11 4.03 -8.99
CA GLY A 37 8.96 4.91 -7.83
C GLY A 37 7.88 4.43 -6.88
N LEU A 38 8.23 4.16 -5.64
CA LEU A 38 7.33 3.74 -4.56
C LEU A 38 7.12 4.94 -3.62
N ILE A 39 5.96 5.58 -3.67
CA ILE A 39 5.66 6.68 -2.76
C ILE A 39 5.04 6.11 -1.49
N ASP A 40 5.83 6.08 -0.45
CA ASP A 40 5.51 5.56 0.88
C ASP A 40 4.82 4.19 0.89
N MET A 41 5.23 3.32 -0.02
CA MET A 41 4.88 1.91 0.02
C MET A 41 5.90 1.19 0.91
N VAL A 42 5.60 1.15 2.21
CA VAL A 42 6.44 0.54 3.25
C VAL A 42 5.78 -0.74 3.73
N ARG A 43 6.56 -1.80 3.86
CA ARG A 43 6.10 -3.06 4.40
C ARG A 43 6.10 -3.02 5.93
N PRO A 44 5.19 -3.74 6.61
CA PRO A 44 5.27 -3.89 8.06
C PRO A 44 6.61 -4.53 8.45
N GLY A 45 7.15 -4.12 9.60
CA GLY A 45 8.46 -4.61 10.09
C GLY A 45 8.48 -6.09 10.48
N GLU A 46 7.31 -6.71 10.57
CA GLU A 46 7.11 -8.14 10.86
C GLU A 46 6.00 -8.68 9.96
N GLU A 47 6.09 -9.95 9.61
CA GLU A 47 5.01 -10.62 8.87
C GLU A 47 3.71 -10.63 9.69
N VAL A 48 2.60 -10.39 9.00
CA VAL A 48 1.26 -10.47 9.60
C VAL A 48 0.83 -11.93 9.67
N PRO A 49 0.68 -12.52 10.87
CA PRO A 49 0.28 -13.91 11.00
C PRO A 49 -1.08 -14.17 10.36
N GLN A 50 -1.17 -15.21 9.54
CA GLN A 50 -2.43 -15.61 8.91
C GLN A 50 -3.15 -16.63 9.81
N THR A 51 -3.52 -16.21 11.03
CA THR A 51 -4.16 -17.05 12.05
C THR A 51 -5.56 -16.55 12.39
N GLN A 52 -6.40 -17.44 12.92
CA GLN A 52 -7.72 -17.06 13.44
C GLN A 52 -7.62 -16.04 14.58
N GLU A 53 -6.61 -16.14 15.43
CA GLU A 53 -6.37 -15.19 16.51
C GLU A 53 -6.10 -13.79 15.97
N GLU A 54 -5.25 -13.64 14.94
CA GLU A 54 -4.99 -12.36 14.29
C GLU A 54 -6.24 -11.83 13.58
N THR A 55 -7.01 -12.70 12.93
CA THR A 55 -8.30 -12.32 12.31
C THR A 55 -9.27 -11.75 13.35
N ARG A 56 -9.41 -12.39 14.52
CA ARG A 56 -10.24 -11.90 15.62
C ARG A 56 -9.74 -10.56 16.14
N ALA A 57 -8.44 -10.44 16.42
CA ALA A 57 -7.83 -9.20 16.90
C ALA A 57 -8.03 -8.04 15.91
N ARG A 58 -7.95 -8.31 14.61
CA ARG A 58 -8.21 -7.33 13.55
C ARG A 58 -9.67 -6.86 13.59
N TRP A 59 -10.64 -7.75 13.63
CA TRP A 59 -12.05 -7.39 13.69
C TRP A 59 -12.41 -6.67 14.98
N ASP A 60 -11.79 -7.02 16.12
CA ASP A 60 -11.95 -6.27 17.36
C ASP A 60 -11.47 -4.83 17.24
N ARG A 61 -10.34 -4.60 16.56
CA ARG A 61 -9.84 -3.25 16.27
C ARG A 61 -10.81 -2.47 15.39
N TYR A 62 -11.33 -3.09 14.32
CA TYR A 62 -12.34 -2.45 13.46
C TYR A 62 -13.63 -2.10 14.21
N ALA A 63 -14.15 -3.00 15.05
CA ALA A 63 -15.32 -2.75 15.89
C ALA A 63 -15.09 -1.57 16.85
N LEU A 64 -13.94 -1.57 17.52
CA LEU A 64 -13.58 -0.50 18.46
C LEU A 64 -13.41 0.85 17.74
N PHE A 65 -12.84 0.86 16.54
CA PHE A 65 -12.74 2.07 15.72
C PHE A 65 -14.12 2.59 15.33
N ALA A 66 -15.02 1.72 14.86
CA ALA A 66 -16.37 2.09 14.49
C ALA A 66 -17.15 2.68 15.70
N GLN A 67 -17.05 2.05 16.87
CA GLN A 67 -17.65 2.57 18.10
C GLN A 67 -17.16 3.97 18.46
N ARG A 68 -15.84 4.21 18.38
CA ARG A 68 -15.23 5.49 18.74
C ARG A 68 -15.51 6.59 17.72
N THR A 69 -15.44 6.28 16.44
CA THR A 69 -15.53 7.25 15.35
C THR A 69 -16.97 7.65 15.06
N PHE A 70 -17.86 6.67 15.05
CA PHE A 70 -19.26 6.90 14.67
C PHE A 70 -20.23 6.92 15.87
N ASN A 71 -19.72 6.69 17.08
CA ASN A 71 -20.53 6.60 18.32
C ASN A 71 -21.69 5.59 18.17
N VAL A 72 -21.40 4.45 17.55
CA VAL A 72 -22.37 3.36 17.32
C VAL A 72 -22.08 2.19 18.23
N GLU A 73 -23.13 1.46 18.63
CA GLU A 73 -22.97 0.19 19.31
C GLU A 73 -22.78 -0.90 18.25
N VAL A 74 -21.56 -1.48 18.18
CA VAL A 74 -21.29 -2.59 17.28
C VAL A 74 -21.75 -3.89 17.94
N PRO A 75 -22.60 -4.70 17.27
CA PRO A 75 -23.01 -5.98 17.80
C PRO A 75 -21.82 -6.92 17.98
N PRO A 76 -21.92 -7.94 18.86
CA PRO A 76 -20.88 -8.93 19.00
C PRO A 76 -20.52 -9.57 17.66
N ILE A 77 -19.22 -9.67 17.37
CA ILE A 77 -18.74 -10.24 16.12
C ILE A 77 -18.90 -11.77 16.16
N PRO A 78 -19.59 -12.37 15.19
CA PRO A 78 -19.84 -13.80 15.15
C PRO A 78 -18.63 -14.53 14.53
N TYR A 79 -17.54 -14.66 15.28
CA TYR A 79 -16.27 -15.21 14.81
C TYR A 79 -16.39 -16.61 14.22
N GLU A 80 -17.25 -17.47 14.77
CA GLU A 80 -17.46 -18.84 14.26
C GLU A 80 -18.01 -18.83 12.82
N GLU A 81 -18.81 -17.83 12.46
CA GLU A 81 -19.35 -17.67 11.11
C GLU A 81 -18.31 -17.08 10.16
N LEU A 82 -17.40 -16.22 10.66
CA LEU A 82 -16.33 -15.61 9.88
C LEU A 82 -15.22 -16.58 9.52
N GLU A 83 -14.91 -17.56 10.39
CA GLU A 83 -13.76 -18.47 10.23
C GLU A 83 -13.82 -19.30 8.94
N GLY A 84 -14.99 -19.51 8.35
CA GLY A 84 -15.18 -20.25 7.10
C GLY A 84 -15.16 -19.38 5.84
N LEU A 85 -15.03 -18.07 5.98
CA LEU A 85 -15.10 -17.12 4.87
C LEU A 85 -13.70 -16.61 4.47
N ASP A 86 -13.53 -16.32 3.18
CA ASP A 86 -12.38 -15.56 2.70
C ASP A 86 -12.48 -14.07 3.10
N ASP A 87 -11.43 -13.29 2.85
CA ASP A 87 -11.37 -11.88 3.24
C ASP A 87 -12.55 -11.06 2.68
N ALA A 88 -12.97 -11.31 1.45
CA ALA A 88 -14.10 -10.63 0.82
C ALA A 88 -15.44 -11.03 1.45
N GLY A 89 -15.58 -12.30 1.81
CA GLY A 89 -16.73 -12.81 2.54
C GLY A 89 -16.82 -12.24 3.95
N GLN A 90 -15.71 -12.19 4.67
CA GLN A 90 -15.65 -11.65 6.04
C GLN A 90 -16.07 -10.16 6.07
N VAL A 91 -15.47 -9.32 5.22
CA VAL A 91 -15.80 -7.90 5.20
C VAL A 91 -17.24 -7.67 4.76
N THR A 92 -17.75 -8.43 3.80
CA THR A 92 -19.15 -8.35 3.38
C THR A 92 -20.10 -8.71 4.53
N PHE A 93 -19.83 -9.81 5.20
CA PHE A 93 -20.64 -10.28 6.33
C PHE A 93 -20.72 -9.24 7.45
N ILE A 94 -19.60 -8.66 7.85
CA ILE A 94 -19.54 -7.63 8.89
C ILE A 94 -20.28 -6.36 8.47
N LEU A 95 -20.08 -5.88 7.24
CA LEU A 95 -20.73 -4.68 6.74
C LEU A 95 -22.25 -4.86 6.63
N ASP A 96 -22.72 -6.02 6.23
CA ASP A 96 -24.14 -6.35 6.19
C ASP A 96 -24.73 -6.42 7.61
N ALA A 97 -24.03 -7.05 8.56
CA ALA A 97 -24.46 -7.09 9.96
C ALA A 97 -24.56 -5.68 10.59
N ILE A 98 -23.61 -4.78 10.28
CA ILE A 98 -23.68 -3.37 10.72
C ILE A 98 -24.88 -2.66 10.09
N LYS A 99 -25.12 -2.86 8.80
CA LYS A 99 -26.27 -2.28 8.09
C LYS A 99 -27.60 -2.77 8.65
N ASP A 100 -27.70 -4.07 8.92
CA ASP A 100 -28.92 -4.69 9.47
C ASP A 100 -29.19 -4.29 10.94
N SER A 101 -28.16 -3.85 11.67
CA SER A 101 -28.32 -3.31 13.02
C SER A 101 -29.07 -1.97 13.08
N GLY A 102 -29.37 -1.37 11.92
CA GLY A 102 -30.08 -0.09 11.82
C GLY A 102 -29.19 1.13 12.02
N VAL A 103 -27.87 0.95 12.04
CA VAL A 103 -26.92 2.06 12.04
C VAL A 103 -26.92 2.72 10.65
N ASP A 104 -27.22 4.02 10.62
CA ASP A 104 -27.21 4.80 9.39
C ASP A 104 -25.77 5.24 9.05
N ILE A 105 -25.07 4.43 8.26
CA ILE A 105 -23.75 4.78 7.72
C ILE A 105 -23.90 5.11 6.24
N PRO A 106 -23.42 6.28 5.78
CA PRO A 106 -23.45 6.60 4.35
C PRO A 106 -22.78 5.51 3.51
N GLY A 107 -23.44 5.08 2.42
CA GLY A 107 -22.99 3.97 1.59
C GLY A 107 -21.57 4.14 1.03
N GLY A 108 -21.15 5.38 0.76
CA GLY A 108 -19.77 5.68 0.35
C GLY A 108 -18.72 5.34 1.42
N ILE A 109 -19.04 5.47 2.69
CA ILE A 109 -18.15 5.09 3.81
C ILE A 109 -18.04 3.56 3.87
N ILE A 110 -19.14 2.84 3.71
CA ILE A 110 -19.15 1.37 3.71
C ILE A 110 -18.26 0.83 2.58
N GLU A 111 -18.41 1.34 1.37
CA GLU A 111 -17.59 0.92 0.23
C GLU A 111 -16.11 1.29 0.42
N HIS A 112 -15.83 2.45 0.97
CA HIS A 112 -14.45 2.84 1.29
C HIS A 112 -13.83 1.89 2.32
N GLN A 113 -14.53 1.54 3.39
CA GLN A 113 -14.03 0.60 4.40
C GLN A 113 -13.81 -0.80 3.81
N ARG A 114 -14.72 -1.26 2.96
CA ARG A 114 -14.58 -2.54 2.25
C ARG A 114 -13.30 -2.55 1.40
N THR A 115 -13.13 -1.53 0.55
CA THR A 115 -11.96 -1.44 -0.33
C THR A 115 -10.69 -1.36 0.47
N SER A 116 -10.63 -0.49 1.49
CA SER A 116 -9.44 -0.35 2.35
C SER A 116 -9.08 -1.64 3.07
N TYR A 117 -10.08 -2.40 3.55
CA TYR A 117 -9.83 -3.70 4.16
C TYR A 117 -9.20 -4.68 3.18
N LEU A 118 -9.78 -4.82 1.98
CA LEU A 118 -9.28 -5.75 0.95
C LEU A 118 -7.90 -5.35 0.42
N ASP A 119 -7.65 -4.05 0.25
CA ASP A 119 -6.37 -3.51 -0.17
C ASP A 119 -5.27 -3.84 0.86
N ASN A 120 -5.55 -3.63 2.15
CA ASN A 120 -4.62 -3.98 3.22
C ASN A 120 -4.36 -5.49 3.26
N ARG A 121 -5.41 -6.30 3.14
CA ARG A 121 -5.25 -7.77 3.10
C ARG A 121 -4.41 -8.22 1.91
N LEU A 122 -4.60 -7.61 0.74
CA LEU A 122 -3.78 -7.89 -0.42
C LEU A 122 -2.30 -7.57 -0.16
N LEU A 123 -1.99 -6.41 0.42
CA LEU A 123 -0.62 -6.01 0.75
C LEU A 123 0.04 -6.94 1.78
N GLU A 124 -0.72 -7.41 2.77
CA GLU A 124 -0.23 -8.32 3.81
C GLU A 124 0.01 -9.75 3.33
N THR A 125 -0.73 -10.20 2.30
CA THR A 125 -0.71 -11.60 1.84
C THR A 125 -0.03 -11.80 0.49
N ALA A 126 0.24 -10.73 -0.26
CA ALA A 126 0.88 -10.82 -1.56
C ALA A 126 2.33 -11.30 -1.43
N GLU A 127 2.69 -12.31 -2.23
CA GLU A 127 4.07 -12.75 -2.37
C GLU A 127 4.86 -11.73 -3.18
N ILE A 128 5.87 -11.14 -2.55
CA ILE A 128 6.78 -10.20 -3.21
C ILE A 128 7.89 -10.99 -3.88
N GLN A 129 8.10 -10.72 -5.15
CA GLN A 129 9.18 -11.33 -5.92
C GLN A 129 10.39 -10.39 -6.00
N PRO A 130 11.63 -10.93 -6.02
CA PRO A 130 12.81 -10.11 -6.24
C PRO A 130 12.76 -9.36 -7.57
N TYR A 131 13.37 -8.18 -7.59
CA TYR A 131 13.48 -7.33 -8.76
C TYR A 131 14.92 -6.82 -8.91
N ASP A 132 15.51 -7.04 -10.09
CA ASP A 132 16.92 -6.70 -10.36
C ASP A 132 17.11 -5.25 -10.82
N GLY A 133 16.02 -4.55 -11.14
CA GLY A 133 16.08 -3.16 -11.60
C GLY A 133 16.16 -2.16 -10.44
N HIS A 134 16.41 -0.89 -10.81
CA HIS A 134 16.45 0.22 -9.85
C HIS A 134 15.07 0.58 -9.32
N VAL A 135 14.96 0.75 -8.00
CA VAL A 135 13.74 1.20 -7.31
C VAL A 135 14.04 2.39 -6.41
N THR A 136 13.26 3.45 -6.52
CA THR A 136 13.30 4.59 -5.60
C THR A 136 12.12 4.53 -4.64
N LEU A 137 12.40 4.41 -3.34
CA LEU A 137 11.41 4.50 -2.28
C LEU A 137 11.40 5.92 -1.70
N TYR A 138 10.34 6.68 -1.92
CA TYR A 138 10.06 7.95 -1.26
C TYR A 138 9.39 7.67 0.08
N MET A 139 10.10 7.83 1.20
CA MET A 139 9.64 7.36 2.49
C MET A 139 9.23 8.52 3.41
N ALA A 140 7.97 8.52 3.88
CA ALA A 140 7.48 9.39 4.94
C ALA A 140 8.05 8.97 6.31
N ASP A 141 7.95 9.85 7.32
CA ASP A 141 8.50 9.56 8.65
C ASP A 141 7.71 8.48 9.39
N ARG A 142 6.38 8.45 9.21
CA ARG A 142 5.49 7.53 9.94
C ARG A 142 4.15 7.30 9.22
N TYR A 143 3.44 6.26 9.64
CA TYR A 143 2.01 6.15 9.39
C TYR A 143 1.22 7.04 10.36
N HIS A 144 0.01 7.45 9.98
CA HIS A 144 -0.91 8.16 10.87
C HIS A 144 -1.49 7.24 11.93
N ASP A 145 -1.99 7.81 13.02
CA ASP A 145 -2.41 7.06 14.23
C ASP A 145 -3.51 6.03 13.94
N ASP A 146 -4.46 6.33 13.06
CA ASP A 146 -5.53 5.39 12.71
C ASP A 146 -4.98 4.16 11.97
N ALA A 147 -4.02 4.32 11.04
CA ALA A 147 -3.39 3.18 10.37
C ALA A 147 -2.63 2.30 11.36
N ILE A 148 -1.89 2.91 12.29
CA ILE A 148 -1.19 2.18 13.36
C ILE A 148 -2.18 1.49 14.32
N PHE A 149 -3.35 2.09 14.54
CA PHE A 149 -4.40 1.47 15.34
C PHE A 149 -4.95 0.18 14.69
N PHE A 150 -5.17 0.20 13.37
CA PHE A 150 -5.63 -0.97 12.64
C PHE A 150 -4.56 -2.05 12.48
N GLU A 151 -3.32 -1.63 12.18
CA GLU A 151 -2.18 -2.53 12.05
C GLU A 151 -0.99 -1.98 12.85
N PRO A 152 -0.84 -2.42 14.13
CA PRO A 152 0.21 -1.91 15.01
C PRO A 152 1.64 -2.13 14.52
N ARG A 153 1.86 -3.09 13.60
CA ARG A 153 3.19 -3.37 13.01
C ARG A 153 3.70 -2.22 12.15
N TYR A 154 2.81 -1.35 11.64
CA TYR A 154 3.18 -0.12 10.95
C TYR A 154 3.77 0.98 11.86
N ALA A 155 3.74 0.79 13.18
CA ALA A 155 4.44 1.70 14.11
C ALA A 155 5.97 1.64 13.96
N ILE A 156 6.49 0.52 13.47
CA ILE A 156 7.93 0.30 13.27
C ILE A 156 8.23 0.33 11.79
N ARG A 157 9.07 1.27 11.37
CA ARG A 157 9.58 1.37 9.99
C ARG A 157 11.02 0.92 9.92
N GLN A 158 11.30 0.03 8.98
CA GLN A 158 12.68 -0.33 8.64
C GLN A 158 13.32 0.80 7.81
N PRO A 159 14.64 1.01 7.89
CA PRO A 159 15.32 2.07 7.15
C PRO A 159 15.16 1.99 5.63
N ASP A 160 14.99 0.78 5.11
CA ASP A 160 14.77 0.44 3.70
C ASP A 160 13.29 0.23 3.35
N GLY A 161 12.38 0.54 4.28
CA GLY A 161 10.94 0.29 4.11
C GLY A 161 10.58 -1.19 3.99
N GLY A 162 11.49 -2.11 4.30
CA GLY A 162 11.32 -3.56 4.16
C GLY A 162 11.48 -4.06 2.73
N TRP A 163 12.13 -3.30 1.85
CA TRP A 163 12.36 -3.66 0.45
C TRP A 163 13.73 -4.25 0.18
N GLY A 164 14.72 -4.08 1.10
CA GLY A 164 16.10 -4.53 0.89
C GLY A 164 16.30 -6.04 0.70
N GLU A 165 15.31 -6.86 1.05
CA GLU A 165 15.32 -8.30 0.76
C GLU A 165 14.91 -8.63 -0.69
N PHE A 166 14.27 -7.68 -1.40
CA PHE A 166 13.69 -7.90 -2.72
C PHE A 166 14.33 -7.06 -3.82
N VAL A 167 15.07 -6.00 -3.44
CA VAL A 167 15.65 -5.03 -4.37
C VAL A 167 17.08 -4.74 -3.95
N ASP A 168 18.05 -5.17 -4.74
CA ASP A 168 19.49 -4.91 -4.49
C ASP A 168 19.84 -3.44 -4.78
N ASP A 169 19.26 -2.84 -5.83
CA ASP A 169 19.48 -1.43 -6.21
C ASP A 169 18.30 -0.56 -5.74
N LEU A 170 18.24 -0.37 -4.42
CA LEU A 170 17.20 0.42 -3.75
C LEU A 170 17.73 1.78 -3.30
N GLU A 171 17.16 2.84 -3.84
CA GLU A 171 17.37 4.20 -3.35
C GLU A 171 16.23 4.61 -2.39
N VAL A 172 16.58 5.07 -1.18
CA VAL A 172 15.60 5.57 -0.20
C VAL A 172 15.71 7.10 -0.09
N VAL A 173 14.63 7.77 -0.46
CA VAL A 173 14.52 9.25 -0.42
C VAL A 173 13.56 9.65 0.69
N PRO A 174 14.05 10.23 1.81
CA PRO A 174 13.18 10.67 2.90
C PRO A 174 12.40 11.93 2.48
N ILE A 175 11.08 11.85 2.52
CA ILE A 175 10.21 12.98 2.18
C ILE A 175 9.68 13.73 3.42
N GLY A 176 9.60 13.05 4.57
CA GLY A 176 9.05 13.58 5.81
C GLY A 176 7.53 13.42 5.90
N GLY A 177 6.94 13.81 7.03
CA GLY A 177 5.50 13.80 7.24
C GLY A 177 4.92 12.41 7.49
N GLU A 178 3.60 12.30 7.31
CA GLU A 178 2.86 11.06 7.50
C GLU A 178 2.46 10.44 6.15
N HIS A 179 2.21 9.13 6.15
CA HIS A 179 1.80 8.36 4.98
C HIS A 179 0.70 9.05 4.13
N ILE A 180 -0.37 9.51 4.78
CA ILE A 180 -1.48 10.18 4.10
C ILE A 180 -1.12 11.54 3.51
N GLN A 181 -0.04 12.16 3.98
CA GLN A 181 0.46 13.46 3.54
C GLN A 181 1.48 13.33 2.40
N ALA A 182 1.96 12.13 2.10
CA ALA A 182 3.04 11.92 1.14
C ALA A 182 2.75 12.49 -0.27
N ILE A 183 1.46 12.58 -0.64
CA ILE A 183 1.00 13.15 -1.91
C ILE A 183 0.53 14.61 -1.82
N ASP A 184 0.67 15.25 -0.66
CA ASP A 184 0.31 16.64 -0.41
C ASP A 184 1.57 17.53 -0.33
N GLU A 185 1.39 18.83 -0.56
CA GLU A 185 2.44 19.81 -0.28
C GLU A 185 2.73 19.93 1.23
N PRO A 186 3.97 20.08 1.65
CA PRO A 186 5.18 20.25 0.83
C PRO A 186 5.89 18.94 0.44
N TYR A 187 5.38 17.80 0.80
CA TYR A 187 6.06 16.50 0.66
C TYR A 187 6.13 16.03 -0.79
N ILE A 188 5.02 16.17 -1.54
CA ILE A 188 4.96 15.79 -2.95
C ILE A 188 5.92 16.62 -3.81
N ALA A 189 6.23 17.87 -3.42
CA ALA A 189 7.22 18.66 -4.12
C ALA A 189 8.62 18.05 -4.10
N LYS A 190 9.01 17.37 -3.01
CA LYS A 190 10.29 16.65 -2.93
C LYS A 190 10.30 15.46 -3.86
N VAL A 191 9.21 14.68 -3.89
CA VAL A 191 9.02 13.56 -4.84
C VAL A 191 9.14 14.08 -6.27
N GLY A 192 8.38 15.13 -6.62
CA GLY A 192 8.37 15.71 -7.95
C GLY A 192 9.74 16.24 -8.40
N ALA A 193 10.49 16.90 -7.51
CA ALA A 193 11.81 17.39 -7.82
C ALA A 193 12.79 16.26 -8.14
N HIS A 194 12.85 15.23 -7.29
CA HIS A 194 13.71 14.08 -7.47
C HIS A 194 13.35 13.29 -8.73
N MET A 195 12.06 13.01 -8.94
CA MET A 195 11.58 12.32 -10.15
C MET A 195 11.91 13.10 -11.43
N SER A 196 11.78 14.42 -11.42
CA SER A 196 12.08 15.26 -12.57
C SER A 196 13.56 15.17 -12.96
N GLU A 197 14.44 15.08 -11.98
CA GLU A 197 15.88 14.88 -12.21
C GLU A 197 16.15 13.48 -12.81
N ALA A 198 15.62 12.41 -12.21
CA ALA A 198 15.77 11.04 -12.70
C ALA A 198 15.21 10.88 -14.13
N ILE A 199 14.03 11.41 -14.42
CA ILE A 199 13.42 11.35 -15.77
C ILE A 199 14.25 12.12 -16.78
N SER A 200 14.83 13.27 -16.39
CA SER A 200 15.72 14.05 -17.29
C SER A 200 17.00 13.29 -17.64
N GLN A 201 17.58 12.54 -16.70
CA GLN A 201 18.73 11.69 -16.93
C GLN A 201 18.39 10.55 -17.90
N ILE A 202 17.26 9.87 -17.68
CA ILE A 202 16.78 8.80 -18.58
C ILE A 202 16.55 9.34 -20.01
N ALA A 203 15.99 10.53 -20.14
CA ALA A 203 15.78 11.15 -21.45
C ALA A 203 17.10 11.45 -22.17
N ALA A 204 18.10 11.97 -21.46
CA ALA A 204 19.43 12.25 -22.02
C ALA A 204 20.14 10.97 -22.47
N GLU A 205 20.07 9.90 -21.69
CA GLU A 205 20.65 8.59 -22.06
C GLU A 205 20.00 8.01 -23.32
N ASN A 206 18.68 8.17 -23.46
CA ASN A 206 17.96 7.70 -24.65
C ASN A 206 18.36 8.47 -25.92
N GLU A 207 18.57 9.79 -25.82
CA GLU A 207 19.07 10.60 -26.94
C GLU A 207 20.49 10.19 -27.36
N GLU A 208 21.38 9.93 -26.40
CA GLU A 208 22.74 9.45 -26.68
C GLU A 208 22.75 8.07 -27.34
N ASN A 209 21.86 7.16 -26.90
CA ASN A 209 21.77 5.83 -27.48
C ASN A 209 21.15 5.83 -28.87
N ALA A 210 20.22 6.73 -29.18
CA ALA A 210 19.62 6.91 -30.49
C ALA A 210 20.59 7.53 -31.52
N ALA A 211 21.65 8.22 -31.04
CA ALA A 211 22.65 8.87 -31.88
C ALA A 211 23.82 7.95 -32.27
N LYS A 212 23.89 6.75 -31.69
CA LYS A 212 24.92 5.71 -31.96
C LYS A 212 24.44 4.71 -32.97
#